data_8c376a188d0cdb9ecb2355ce64784f61
#
_entry.id   8c376a188d0cdb9ecb2355ce64784f61
#
_cell.length_a   1.000
_cell.length_b   1.000
_cell.length_c   1.000
_cell.angle_alpha   90.00
_cell.angle_beta   90.00
_cell.angle_gamma   90.00
#
_symmetry.space_group_name_H-M   'P 1'
#
loop_
_entity.id
_entity.type
_entity.pdbx_description
1 polymer ?
#
loop_
_entity_poly.entity_id
_entity_poly.type
_entity_poly.pdbx_seq_one_letter_code
_entity_poly.pdbx_strand_id
1 'polypeptide(L)'
;MVGAVIVRDGQVLGEGFHAELGGPHAEVEAIEDSRARGIDPAGATLLVTLEPCAHHGRQPPCAHAIRDAGIARVVIASDDPSAKASGTGPTILREAGVEVEFVDGAEAEAAELLNQPFRKHARTGRPLIVMKSAITLDGRVATAGGDSQWISSEESRLLAHRWRAEADAVCVGIGTALADDPRLTAREAGTLRQPTRVVFDSDARLPLNSRLVETIVQAPLVVVASPAAPEKRIAALRDAGAEAVVVGGGPADRVKAGLRELGSRDITSLLLEGGPTLAGAFRDADEIDELRLFIAPIVVGGMLARPLIAGNGAMMLPDATAATSMD
;
A
#
# COMPACT_ATOMS: atom_id res chain seq x y z
N MET A 1 -7.52 2.47 -6.91
CA MET A 1 -8.85 2.22 -7.54
C MET A 1 -9.31 3.49 -8.24
N VAL A 2 -9.94 3.37 -9.42
CA VAL A 2 -10.52 4.52 -10.14
C VAL A 2 -11.96 4.19 -10.44
N GLY A 3 -12.86 5.16 -10.23
CA GLY A 3 -14.27 5.10 -10.56
C GLY A 3 -14.66 6.29 -11.41
N ALA A 4 -15.66 6.10 -12.27
CA ALA A 4 -16.22 7.14 -13.14
C ALA A 4 -17.73 7.01 -13.23
N VAL A 5 -18.44 8.16 -13.27
CA VAL A 5 -19.89 8.22 -13.40
C VAL A 5 -20.26 9.30 -14.41
N ILE A 6 -21.11 8.96 -15.36
CA ILE A 6 -21.64 9.91 -16.36
C ILE A 6 -23.03 10.36 -15.91
N VAL A 7 -23.22 11.67 -15.80
CA VAL A 7 -24.49 12.26 -15.35
C VAL A 7 -25.01 13.34 -16.30
N ARG A 8 -26.32 13.44 -16.42
CA ARG A 8 -27.04 14.54 -17.15
C ARG A 8 -28.37 14.78 -16.46
N ASP A 9 -28.68 16.04 -16.17
CA ASP A 9 -29.92 16.46 -15.52
C ASP A 9 -30.25 15.71 -14.22
N GLY A 10 -29.20 15.42 -13.41
CA GLY A 10 -29.34 14.70 -12.15
C GLY A 10 -29.51 13.18 -12.28
N GLN A 11 -29.49 12.64 -13.49
CA GLN A 11 -29.61 11.19 -13.75
C GLN A 11 -28.26 10.57 -14.09
N VAL A 12 -28.00 9.37 -13.55
CA VAL A 12 -26.84 8.56 -13.90
C VAL A 12 -27.12 7.85 -15.22
N LEU A 13 -26.28 8.14 -16.23
CA LEU A 13 -26.37 7.55 -17.57
C LEU A 13 -25.51 6.29 -17.70
N GLY A 14 -24.36 6.26 -17.03
CA GLY A 14 -23.44 5.14 -17.03
C GLY A 14 -22.44 5.27 -15.88
N GLU A 15 -21.90 4.13 -15.46
CA GLU A 15 -20.90 4.06 -14.38
C GLU A 15 -19.86 3.00 -14.69
N GLY A 16 -18.64 3.19 -14.21
CA GLY A 16 -17.55 2.28 -14.45
C GLY A 16 -16.47 2.36 -13.40
N PHE A 17 -15.71 1.31 -13.27
CA PHE A 17 -14.52 1.25 -12.41
C PHE A 17 -13.44 0.38 -13.02
N HIS A 18 -12.18 0.69 -12.71
CA HIS A 18 -11.06 -0.12 -13.18
C HIS A 18 -10.97 -1.40 -12.35
N ALA A 19 -11.43 -2.52 -12.91
CA ALA A 19 -11.56 -3.80 -12.21
C ALA A 19 -10.24 -4.57 -12.08
N GLU A 20 -9.40 -4.54 -13.14
CA GLU A 20 -8.16 -5.30 -13.19
C GLU A 20 -7.06 -4.62 -14.00
N LEU A 21 -5.80 -4.90 -13.66
CA LEU A 21 -4.64 -4.33 -14.33
C LEU A 21 -4.59 -4.73 -15.82
N GLY A 22 -4.69 -3.73 -16.69
CA GLY A 22 -4.69 -3.91 -18.16
C GLY A 22 -6.08 -4.04 -18.77
N GLY A 23 -7.13 -4.11 -17.96
CA GLY A 23 -8.52 -3.95 -18.39
C GLY A 23 -8.87 -2.50 -18.75
N PRO A 24 -10.11 -2.25 -19.22
CA PRO A 24 -10.58 -0.89 -19.50
C PRO A 24 -10.48 0.01 -18.27
N HIS A 25 -10.20 1.29 -18.49
CA HIS A 25 -10.22 2.28 -17.43
C HIS A 25 -11.67 2.68 -17.11
N ALA A 26 -11.90 3.21 -15.92
CA ALA A 26 -13.21 3.56 -15.39
C ALA A 26 -14.02 4.46 -16.32
N GLU A 27 -13.38 5.42 -16.97
CA GLU A 27 -14.02 6.36 -17.91
C GLU A 27 -14.54 5.63 -19.15
N VAL A 28 -13.77 4.67 -19.69
CA VAL A 28 -14.17 3.86 -20.84
C VAL A 28 -15.33 2.95 -20.45
N GLU A 29 -15.25 2.27 -19.31
CA GLU A 29 -16.31 1.44 -18.75
C GLU A 29 -17.63 2.25 -18.59
N ALA A 30 -17.56 3.47 -18.03
CA ALA A 30 -18.74 4.32 -17.86
C ALA A 30 -19.37 4.73 -19.19
N ILE A 31 -18.56 5.00 -20.22
CA ILE A 31 -19.03 5.31 -21.58
C ILE A 31 -19.69 4.07 -22.20
N GLU A 32 -19.10 2.91 -22.07
CA GLU A 32 -19.63 1.65 -22.59
C GLU A 32 -20.92 1.22 -21.88
N ASP A 33 -20.98 1.39 -20.55
CA ASP A 33 -22.21 1.13 -19.78
C ASP A 33 -23.36 2.04 -20.21
N SER A 34 -23.11 3.34 -20.42
CA SER A 34 -24.13 4.27 -20.95
C SER A 34 -24.66 3.78 -22.30
N ARG A 35 -23.76 3.42 -23.21
CA ARG A 35 -24.13 2.90 -24.54
C ARG A 35 -24.88 1.57 -24.48
N ALA A 36 -24.48 0.66 -23.58
CA ALA A 36 -25.15 -0.62 -23.37
C ALA A 36 -26.60 -0.45 -22.85
N ARG A 37 -26.84 0.62 -22.09
CA ARG A 37 -28.20 1.04 -21.66
C ARG A 37 -28.98 1.74 -22.79
N GLY A 38 -28.39 1.91 -23.98
CA GLY A 38 -29.01 2.60 -25.10
C GLY A 38 -29.02 4.13 -24.96
N ILE A 39 -28.18 4.69 -24.12
CA ILE A 39 -28.11 6.12 -23.82
C ILE A 39 -26.85 6.71 -24.45
N ASP A 40 -27.00 7.79 -25.22
CA ASP A 40 -25.90 8.57 -25.76
C ASP A 40 -25.31 9.48 -24.67
N PRO A 41 -24.02 9.34 -24.30
CA PRO A 41 -23.38 10.18 -23.31
C PRO A 41 -23.02 11.59 -23.80
N ALA A 42 -23.21 11.91 -25.07
CA ALA A 42 -22.86 13.21 -25.63
C ALA A 42 -23.58 14.36 -24.90
N GLY A 43 -22.82 15.42 -24.57
CA GLY A 43 -23.32 16.59 -23.82
C GLY A 43 -23.44 16.37 -22.30
N ALA A 44 -23.11 15.18 -21.79
CA ALA A 44 -23.17 14.88 -20.38
C ALA A 44 -21.91 15.36 -19.60
N THR A 45 -21.97 15.26 -18.28
CA THR A 45 -20.83 15.47 -17.37
C THR A 45 -20.27 14.12 -16.91
N LEU A 46 -18.97 13.92 -17.01
CA LEU A 46 -18.25 12.81 -16.44
C LEU A 46 -17.62 13.23 -15.11
N LEU A 47 -17.92 12.50 -14.03
CA LEU A 47 -17.26 12.60 -12.73
C LEU A 47 -16.24 11.46 -12.63
N VAL A 48 -14.99 11.74 -12.26
CA VAL A 48 -13.94 10.73 -12.18
C VAL A 48 -13.05 10.96 -10.95
N THR A 49 -12.68 9.88 -10.28
CA THR A 49 -11.89 9.96 -9.04
C THR A 49 -10.40 10.24 -9.26
N LEU A 50 -9.88 10.06 -10.48
CA LEU A 50 -8.49 10.32 -10.84
C LEU A 50 -8.44 10.99 -12.22
N GLU A 51 -7.47 11.85 -12.44
CA GLU A 51 -7.19 12.51 -13.70
C GLU A 51 -7.17 11.53 -14.89
N PRO A 52 -7.94 11.78 -15.97
CA PRO A 52 -7.96 10.94 -17.16
C PRO A 52 -6.59 10.89 -17.84
N CYS A 53 -6.12 9.69 -18.16
CA CYS A 53 -4.81 9.49 -18.77
C CYS A 53 -4.75 10.02 -20.23
N ALA A 54 -3.55 10.46 -20.62
CA ALA A 54 -3.24 10.99 -21.96
C ALA A 54 -2.25 10.13 -22.74
N HIS A 55 -1.61 9.16 -22.09
CA HIS A 55 -0.59 8.33 -22.71
C HIS A 55 -1.16 6.99 -23.20
N HIS A 56 -0.59 6.46 -24.26
CA HIS A 56 -0.83 5.09 -24.69
C HIS A 56 -0.11 4.13 -23.74
N GLY A 57 -0.87 3.46 -22.91
CA GLY A 57 -0.42 2.36 -22.07
C GLY A 57 -0.82 1.01 -22.66
N ARG A 58 -1.39 0.14 -21.83
CA ARG A 58 -2.04 -1.09 -22.28
C ARG A 58 -3.38 -0.80 -22.96
N GLN A 59 -3.99 0.34 -22.64
CA GLN A 59 -5.23 0.86 -23.22
C GLN A 59 -4.99 2.20 -23.95
N PRO A 60 -5.87 2.59 -24.90
CA PRO A 60 -5.87 3.92 -25.48
C PRO A 60 -6.10 5.00 -24.41
N PRO A 61 -5.64 6.25 -24.64
CA PRO A 61 -5.81 7.35 -23.69
C PRO A 61 -7.28 7.65 -23.39
N CYS A 62 -7.66 7.72 -22.10
CA CYS A 62 -9.03 8.03 -21.68
C CYS A 62 -9.48 9.43 -22.15
N ALA A 63 -8.57 10.41 -22.19
CA ALA A 63 -8.89 11.74 -22.69
C ALA A 63 -9.44 11.73 -24.13
N HIS A 64 -8.94 10.84 -24.99
CA HIS A 64 -9.46 10.68 -26.34
C HIS A 64 -10.85 9.99 -26.34
N ALA A 65 -11.03 8.94 -25.55
CA ALA A 65 -12.32 8.26 -25.45
C ALA A 65 -13.42 9.20 -24.93
N ILE A 66 -13.11 10.06 -23.95
CA ILE A 66 -14.02 11.07 -23.38
C ILE A 66 -14.42 12.09 -24.47
N ARG A 67 -13.42 12.63 -25.21
CA ARG A 67 -13.65 13.55 -26.34
C ARG A 67 -14.54 12.92 -27.40
N ASP A 68 -14.20 11.71 -27.84
CA ASP A 68 -14.87 11.00 -28.93
C ASP A 68 -16.28 10.53 -28.55
N ALA A 69 -16.57 10.43 -27.24
CA ALA A 69 -17.92 10.22 -26.70
C ALA A 69 -18.75 11.50 -26.62
N GLY A 70 -18.18 12.67 -26.95
CA GLY A 70 -18.88 13.95 -26.93
C GLY A 70 -19.23 14.45 -25.52
N ILE A 71 -18.54 14.01 -24.49
CA ILE A 71 -18.72 14.52 -23.12
C ILE A 71 -18.43 16.01 -23.09
N ALA A 72 -19.33 16.80 -22.50
CA ALA A 72 -19.23 18.26 -22.48
C ALA A 72 -18.40 18.79 -21.29
N ARG A 73 -18.42 18.09 -20.16
CA ARG A 73 -17.73 18.50 -18.93
C ARG A 73 -17.12 17.29 -18.22
N VAL A 74 -15.93 17.48 -17.66
CA VAL A 74 -15.24 16.49 -16.81
C VAL A 74 -14.94 17.13 -15.46
N VAL A 75 -15.36 16.47 -14.38
CA VAL A 75 -15.08 16.85 -13.00
C VAL A 75 -14.13 15.82 -12.42
N ILE A 76 -12.95 16.25 -11.99
CA ILE A 76 -11.84 15.41 -11.56
C ILE A 76 -11.66 15.58 -10.05
N ALA A 77 -11.70 14.48 -9.30
CA ALA A 77 -11.56 14.54 -7.85
C ALA A 77 -10.10 14.57 -7.39
N SER A 78 -9.15 13.95 -8.09
CA SER A 78 -7.73 14.05 -7.76
C SER A 78 -6.83 14.07 -9.00
N ASP A 79 -5.70 14.78 -8.90
CA ASP A 79 -4.64 14.77 -9.90
C ASP A 79 -3.93 13.41 -10.00
N ASP A 80 -3.34 13.11 -11.15
CA ASP A 80 -2.39 12.00 -11.30
C ASP A 80 -0.96 12.53 -11.04
N PRO A 81 -0.30 12.13 -9.95
CA PRO A 81 1.04 12.60 -9.61
C PRO A 81 2.16 11.98 -10.46
N SER A 82 1.84 11.05 -11.35
CA SER A 82 2.85 10.41 -12.19
C SER A 82 3.37 11.37 -13.25
N ALA A 83 4.69 11.37 -13.48
CA ALA A 83 5.32 12.22 -14.48
C ALA A 83 4.83 11.99 -15.92
N LYS A 84 4.13 10.86 -16.16
CA LYS A 84 3.60 10.50 -17.48
C LYS A 84 2.22 11.07 -17.78
N ALA A 85 1.44 11.37 -16.73
CA ALA A 85 0.03 11.75 -16.86
C ALA A 85 -0.25 13.19 -16.43
N SER A 86 0.44 13.68 -15.41
CA SER A 86 0.16 14.96 -14.72
C SER A 86 -0.18 16.12 -15.66
N GLY A 87 -1.43 16.56 -15.62
CA GLY A 87 -1.97 17.72 -16.36
C GLY A 87 -2.16 17.52 -17.87
N THR A 88 -1.71 16.41 -18.45
CA THR A 88 -1.76 16.21 -19.91
C THR A 88 -3.16 15.83 -20.39
N GLY A 89 -3.88 14.97 -19.67
CA GLY A 89 -5.26 14.60 -19.99
C GLY A 89 -6.22 15.78 -19.96
N PRO A 90 -6.26 16.56 -18.87
CA PRO A 90 -7.01 17.81 -18.76
C PRO A 90 -6.69 18.81 -19.86
N THR A 91 -5.44 18.94 -20.28
CA THR A 91 -5.04 19.83 -21.36
C THR A 91 -5.64 19.41 -22.70
N ILE A 92 -5.55 18.13 -23.07
CA ILE A 92 -6.15 17.58 -24.30
C ILE A 92 -7.67 17.80 -24.31
N LEU A 93 -8.35 17.58 -23.17
CA LEU A 93 -9.78 17.77 -23.05
C LEU A 93 -10.18 19.24 -23.26
N ARG A 94 -9.46 20.19 -22.62
CA ARG A 94 -9.72 21.63 -22.79
C ARG A 94 -9.49 22.10 -24.22
N GLU A 95 -8.43 21.63 -24.87
CA GLU A 95 -8.15 21.92 -26.29
C GLU A 95 -9.24 21.39 -27.23
N ALA A 96 -9.90 20.31 -26.84
CA ALA A 96 -11.05 19.76 -27.56
C ALA A 96 -12.40 20.46 -27.24
N GLY A 97 -12.39 21.48 -26.38
CA GLY A 97 -13.60 22.23 -26.00
C GLY A 97 -14.41 21.61 -24.87
N VAL A 98 -13.87 20.60 -24.17
CA VAL A 98 -14.48 20.00 -22.97
C VAL A 98 -14.18 20.89 -21.75
N GLU A 99 -15.20 21.23 -20.98
CA GLU A 99 -15.02 21.91 -19.69
C GLU A 99 -14.36 20.97 -18.69
N VAL A 100 -13.26 21.40 -18.03
CA VAL A 100 -12.53 20.57 -17.06
C VAL A 100 -12.37 21.32 -15.75
N GLU A 101 -12.89 20.73 -14.69
CA GLU A 101 -12.86 21.21 -13.32
C GLU A 101 -12.18 20.19 -12.40
N PHE A 102 -11.37 20.67 -11.44
CA PHE A 102 -10.91 19.89 -10.30
C PHE A 102 -11.72 20.32 -9.08
N VAL A 103 -12.20 19.33 -8.32
CA VAL A 103 -12.91 19.62 -7.07
C VAL A 103 -11.90 19.83 -5.93
N ASP A 104 -12.33 20.53 -4.90
CA ASP A 104 -11.62 20.77 -3.66
C ASP A 104 -12.39 20.19 -2.46
N GLY A 105 -11.75 20.13 -1.29
CA GLY A 105 -12.39 19.73 -0.04
C GLY A 105 -12.51 18.23 0.14
N ALA A 106 -13.56 17.80 0.85
CA ALA A 106 -13.69 16.42 1.34
C ALA A 106 -13.71 15.36 0.24
N GLU A 107 -14.30 15.65 -0.92
CA GLU A 107 -14.36 14.74 -2.06
C GLU A 107 -12.98 14.53 -2.70
N ALA A 108 -12.20 15.60 -2.81
CA ALA A 108 -10.82 15.53 -3.28
C ALA A 108 -9.94 14.73 -2.31
N GLU A 109 -10.03 15.02 -1.01
CA GLU A 109 -9.32 14.29 0.04
C GLU A 109 -9.68 12.81 0.03
N ALA A 110 -10.96 12.46 -0.08
CA ALA A 110 -11.41 11.07 -0.16
C ALA A 110 -10.86 10.35 -1.41
N ALA A 111 -10.81 11.02 -2.57
CA ALA A 111 -10.25 10.45 -3.79
C ALA A 111 -8.73 10.26 -3.70
N GLU A 112 -8.02 11.19 -3.06
CA GLU A 112 -6.59 11.05 -2.78
C GLU A 112 -6.31 9.88 -1.84
N LEU A 113 -7.08 9.74 -0.75
CA LEU A 113 -6.98 8.63 0.19
C LEU A 113 -7.23 7.28 -0.47
N LEU A 114 -8.23 7.19 -1.36
CA LEU A 114 -8.53 5.99 -2.13
C LEU A 114 -7.33 5.47 -2.94
N ASN A 115 -6.48 6.38 -3.43
CA ASN A 115 -5.35 6.10 -4.31
C ASN A 115 -3.98 6.33 -3.64
N GLN A 116 -3.91 6.47 -2.31
CA GLN A 116 -2.67 6.73 -1.57
C GLN A 116 -1.50 5.81 -1.97
N PRO A 117 -1.66 4.46 -2.07
CA PRO A 117 -0.57 3.58 -2.45
C PRO A 117 0.04 3.95 -3.82
N PHE A 118 -0.81 4.16 -4.82
CA PHE A 118 -0.40 4.61 -6.15
C PHE A 118 0.27 5.99 -6.09
N ARG A 119 -0.33 6.95 -5.39
CA ARG A 119 0.17 8.34 -5.30
C ARG A 119 1.55 8.40 -4.65
N LYS A 120 1.76 7.69 -3.52
CA LYS A 120 3.08 7.61 -2.89
C LYS A 120 4.10 6.94 -3.79
N HIS A 121 3.74 5.80 -4.39
CA HIS A 121 4.63 5.09 -5.30
C HIS A 121 5.01 5.95 -6.51
N ALA A 122 4.07 6.62 -7.16
CA ALA A 122 4.32 7.49 -8.30
C ALA A 122 5.26 8.66 -7.97
N ARG A 123 5.14 9.25 -6.77
CA ARG A 123 5.98 10.37 -6.32
C ARG A 123 7.36 9.95 -5.85
N THR A 124 7.51 8.77 -5.25
CA THR A 124 8.71 8.42 -4.49
C THR A 124 9.40 7.14 -4.97
N GLY A 125 8.75 6.33 -5.81
CA GLY A 125 9.20 4.99 -6.17
C GLY A 125 9.16 3.99 -4.99
N ARG A 126 8.47 4.31 -3.89
CA ARG A 126 8.36 3.50 -2.69
C ARG A 126 6.91 3.16 -2.37
N PRO A 127 6.62 1.99 -1.75
CA PRO A 127 5.26 1.63 -1.32
C PRO A 127 4.74 2.54 -0.20
N LEU A 128 3.42 2.62 -0.08
CA LEU A 128 2.73 3.10 1.11
C LEU A 128 2.94 2.10 2.25
N ILE A 129 3.30 2.59 3.44
CA ILE A 129 3.55 1.75 4.61
C ILE A 129 2.42 1.90 5.62
N VAL A 130 1.65 0.85 5.77
CA VAL A 130 0.65 0.72 6.83
C VAL A 130 1.25 -0.13 7.95
N MET A 131 1.56 0.49 9.09
CA MET A 131 2.04 -0.26 10.25
C MET A 131 0.84 -0.74 11.06
N LYS A 132 0.70 -2.05 11.22
CA LYS A 132 -0.32 -2.69 12.07
C LYS A 132 0.33 -3.24 13.34
N SER A 133 -0.25 -2.94 14.49
CA SER A 133 0.15 -3.57 15.74
C SER A 133 -1.02 -3.84 16.67
N ALA A 134 -0.84 -4.81 17.58
CA ALA A 134 -1.70 -5.00 18.74
C ALA A 134 -0.91 -4.60 20.00
N ILE A 135 -1.51 -3.73 20.81
CA ILE A 135 -0.88 -3.19 22.02
C ILE A 135 -1.78 -3.32 23.24
N THR A 136 -1.18 -3.30 24.39
CA THR A 136 -1.85 -3.15 25.68
C THR A 136 -2.24 -1.68 25.93
N LEU A 137 -3.07 -1.39 26.94
CA LEU A 137 -3.44 -0.01 27.30
C LEU A 137 -2.22 0.84 27.67
N ASP A 138 -1.15 0.23 28.19
CA ASP A 138 0.12 0.91 28.49
C ASP A 138 1.15 0.85 27.34
N GLY A 139 0.68 0.59 26.08
CA GLY A 139 1.48 0.71 24.86
C GLY A 139 2.53 -0.38 24.66
N ARG A 140 2.33 -1.58 25.22
CA ARG A 140 3.28 -2.69 25.09
C ARG A 140 2.82 -3.70 24.03
N VAL A 141 3.77 -4.24 23.26
CA VAL A 141 3.53 -5.30 22.27
C VAL A 141 3.94 -6.68 22.78
N ALA A 142 4.66 -6.76 23.89
CA ALA A 142 5.03 -8.00 24.57
C ALA A 142 5.45 -7.72 26.00
N THR A 143 5.40 -8.76 26.85
CA THR A 143 5.96 -8.74 28.21
C THR A 143 7.49 -8.66 28.19
N ALA A 144 8.11 -8.45 29.33
CA ALA A 144 9.57 -8.53 29.49
C ALA A 144 10.13 -9.90 29.09
N GLY A 145 9.38 -10.98 29.30
CA GLY A 145 9.73 -12.34 28.87
C GLY A 145 9.54 -12.61 27.36
N GLY A 146 8.95 -11.64 26.62
CA GLY A 146 8.70 -11.78 25.19
C GLY A 146 7.37 -12.41 24.84
N ASP A 147 6.51 -12.72 25.81
CA ASP A 147 5.16 -13.24 25.56
C ASP A 147 4.26 -12.13 24.99
N SER A 148 3.62 -12.41 23.87
CA SER A 148 2.73 -11.50 23.13
C SER A 148 1.42 -12.16 22.69
N GLN A 149 1.20 -13.45 23.01
CA GLN A 149 0.06 -14.23 22.53
C GLN A 149 -0.96 -14.47 23.64
N TRP A 150 -2.22 -13.96 23.56
CA TRP A 150 -2.76 -13.15 22.47
C TRP A 150 -3.18 -11.79 23.04
N ILE A 151 -2.56 -10.72 22.55
CA ILE A 151 -2.98 -9.35 22.89
C ILE A 151 -4.26 -9.00 22.12
N SER A 152 -4.38 -9.40 20.85
CA SER A 152 -5.54 -9.11 20.00
C SER A 152 -6.61 -10.21 20.05
N SER A 153 -7.88 -9.81 19.86
CA SER A 153 -9.02 -10.72 19.74
C SER A 153 -8.99 -11.52 18.44
N GLU A 154 -9.90 -12.49 18.29
CA GLU A 154 -10.06 -13.27 17.06
C GLU A 154 -10.51 -12.40 15.90
N GLU A 155 -11.48 -11.50 16.14
CA GLU A 155 -11.98 -10.55 15.14
C GLU A 155 -10.86 -9.62 14.63
N SER A 156 -10.00 -9.15 15.54
CA SER A 156 -8.83 -8.34 15.16
C SER A 156 -7.86 -9.11 14.27
N ARG A 157 -7.68 -10.41 14.52
CA ARG A 157 -6.83 -11.27 13.69
C ARG A 157 -7.46 -11.53 12.32
N LEU A 158 -8.77 -11.72 12.22
CA LEU A 158 -9.50 -11.83 10.95
C LEU A 158 -9.36 -10.55 10.14
N LEU A 159 -9.48 -9.38 10.78
CA LEU A 159 -9.30 -8.09 10.12
C LEU A 159 -7.85 -7.93 9.61
N ALA A 160 -6.84 -8.36 10.37
CA ALA A 160 -5.45 -8.37 9.92
C ALA A 160 -5.26 -9.26 8.67
N HIS A 161 -5.96 -10.39 8.55
CA HIS A 161 -5.94 -11.22 7.35
C HIS A 161 -6.56 -10.51 6.13
N ARG A 162 -7.60 -9.69 6.31
CA ARG A 162 -8.17 -8.86 5.23
C ARG A 162 -7.15 -7.81 4.79
N TRP A 163 -6.50 -7.09 5.71
CA TRP A 163 -5.47 -6.11 5.38
C TRP A 163 -4.26 -6.73 4.66
N ARG A 164 -3.90 -8.00 4.97
CA ARG A 164 -2.89 -8.73 4.20
C ARG A 164 -3.34 -9.04 2.78
N ALA A 165 -4.63 -9.32 2.58
CA ALA A 165 -5.20 -9.56 1.25
C ALA A 165 -5.22 -8.29 0.37
N GLU A 166 -5.38 -7.14 0.99
CA GLU A 166 -5.42 -5.83 0.35
C GLU A 166 -4.01 -5.31 0.00
N ALA A 167 -3.00 -5.63 0.83
CA ALA A 167 -1.63 -5.18 0.62
C ALA A 167 -0.90 -5.98 -0.48
N ASP A 168 0.01 -5.33 -1.20
CA ASP A 168 0.89 -6.01 -2.17
C ASP A 168 1.96 -6.83 -1.45
N ALA A 169 2.40 -6.35 -0.27
CA ALA A 169 3.40 -7.04 0.54
C ALA A 169 3.08 -6.97 2.03
N VAL A 170 3.56 -7.98 2.79
CA VAL A 170 3.55 -8.02 4.26
C VAL A 170 4.97 -8.15 4.77
N CYS A 171 5.36 -7.32 5.73
CA CYS A 171 6.73 -7.21 6.20
C CYS A 171 6.87 -7.49 7.69
N VAL A 172 7.92 -8.24 8.05
CA VAL A 172 8.39 -8.42 9.42
C VAL A 172 9.92 -8.28 9.52
N GLY A 173 10.42 -8.07 10.73
CA GLY A 173 11.84 -8.20 11.02
C GLY A 173 12.21 -9.64 11.34
N ILE A 174 13.50 -9.97 11.21
CA ILE A 174 14.02 -11.29 11.55
C ILE A 174 13.71 -11.72 12.99
N GLY A 175 13.66 -10.78 13.93
CA GLY A 175 13.29 -11.08 15.32
C GLY A 175 11.89 -11.68 15.43
N THR A 176 10.91 -11.14 14.71
CA THR A 176 9.54 -11.66 14.65
C THR A 176 9.50 -13.00 13.91
N ALA A 177 10.23 -13.11 12.79
CA ALA A 177 10.29 -14.36 12.03
C ALA A 177 10.85 -15.53 12.86
N LEU A 178 11.87 -15.27 13.68
CA LEU A 178 12.47 -16.28 14.57
C LEU A 178 11.60 -16.62 15.79
N ALA A 179 10.88 -15.64 16.35
CA ALA A 179 10.07 -15.86 17.54
C ALA A 179 8.76 -16.57 17.26
N ASP A 180 8.09 -16.19 16.16
CA ASP A 180 6.71 -16.59 15.89
C ASP A 180 6.61 -17.63 14.76
N ASP A 181 7.67 -17.84 13.99
CA ASP A 181 7.68 -18.66 12.76
C ASP A 181 6.40 -18.50 11.94
N PRO A 182 6.06 -17.26 11.51
CA PRO A 182 4.78 -16.96 10.92
C PRO A 182 4.71 -17.40 9.44
N ARG A 183 3.50 -17.60 8.92
CA ARG A 183 3.28 -17.80 7.47
C ARG A 183 3.13 -16.50 6.72
N LEU A 184 2.61 -15.44 7.35
CA LEU A 184 2.28 -14.13 6.77
C LEU A 184 1.37 -14.21 5.54
N THR A 185 0.47 -15.16 5.48
CA THR A 185 -0.50 -15.34 4.40
C THR A 185 -1.85 -14.71 4.73
N ALA A 186 -2.63 -14.40 3.70
CA ALA A 186 -4.00 -13.89 3.80
C ALA A 186 -5.05 -15.04 3.80
N ARG A 187 -4.74 -16.19 4.40
CA ARG A 187 -5.48 -17.45 4.30
C ARG A 187 -6.94 -17.39 4.74
N GLU A 188 -7.29 -16.46 5.64
CA GLU A 188 -8.64 -16.32 6.20
C GLU A 188 -9.47 -15.21 5.53
N ALA A 189 -8.92 -14.58 4.47
CA ALA A 189 -9.58 -13.49 3.77
C ALA A 189 -10.42 -13.94 2.56
N GLY A 190 -10.51 -15.26 2.28
CA GLY A 190 -11.27 -15.78 1.14
C GLY A 190 -10.69 -15.43 -0.24
N THR A 191 -9.42 -14.99 -0.31
CA THR A 191 -8.74 -14.61 -1.55
C THR A 191 -7.72 -15.64 -2.00
N LEU A 192 -7.57 -15.80 -3.32
CA LEU A 192 -6.48 -16.59 -3.92
C LEU A 192 -5.18 -15.78 -4.01
N ARG A 193 -5.26 -14.45 -4.05
CA ARG A 193 -4.08 -13.57 -4.08
C ARG A 193 -3.42 -13.57 -2.71
N GLN A 194 -2.13 -13.86 -2.69
CA GLN A 194 -1.29 -13.77 -1.51
C GLN A 194 -0.31 -12.61 -1.62
N PRO A 195 -0.06 -11.84 -0.54
CA PRO A 195 0.94 -10.78 -0.54
C PRO A 195 2.35 -11.35 -0.67
N THR A 196 3.26 -10.58 -1.26
CA THR A 196 4.69 -10.85 -1.16
C THR A 196 5.12 -10.73 0.30
N ARG A 197 5.81 -11.75 0.82
CA ARG A 197 6.30 -11.75 2.20
C ARG A 197 7.71 -11.18 2.24
N VAL A 198 7.92 -10.18 3.09
CA VAL A 198 9.20 -9.48 3.19
C VAL A 198 9.78 -9.67 4.58
N VAL A 199 11.05 -10.06 4.67
CA VAL A 199 11.78 -10.16 5.93
C VAL A 199 13.00 -9.25 5.89
N PHE A 200 13.05 -8.25 6.77
CA PHE A 200 14.28 -7.48 7.00
C PHE A 200 15.21 -8.30 7.91
N ASP A 201 16.27 -8.83 7.33
CA ASP A 201 17.23 -9.75 7.96
C ASP A 201 18.66 -9.41 7.57
N SER A 202 19.25 -8.45 8.27
CA SER A 202 20.57 -7.91 7.95
C SER A 202 21.67 -8.97 7.78
N ASP A 203 21.59 -10.09 8.52
CA ASP A 203 22.63 -11.12 8.58
C ASP A 203 22.21 -12.43 7.90
N ALA A 204 21.08 -12.43 7.19
CA ALA A 204 20.50 -13.61 6.54
C ALA A 204 20.37 -14.81 7.51
N ARG A 205 19.75 -14.57 8.68
CA ARG A 205 19.59 -15.58 9.75
C ARG A 205 18.31 -16.40 9.61
N LEU A 206 17.43 -16.09 8.65
CA LEU A 206 16.16 -16.79 8.44
C LEU A 206 16.43 -18.28 8.23
N PRO A 207 15.84 -19.17 9.06
CA PRO A 207 16.05 -20.61 8.92
C PRO A 207 15.42 -21.16 7.64
N LEU A 208 16.13 -22.06 6.95
CA LEU A 208 15.62 -22.69 5.72
C LEU A 208 14.41 -23.61 5.97
N ASN A 209 14.23 -24.07 7.21
CA ASN A 209 13.07 -24.86 7.66
C ASN A 209 11.99 -23.99 8.33
N SER A 210 12.03 -22.66 8.15
CA SER A 210 10.95 -21.79 8.62
C SER A 210 9.71 -21.91 7.72
N ARG A 211 8.53 -21.69 8.29
CA ARG A 211 7.27 -21.69 7.51
C ARG A 211 7.26 -20.69 6.36
N LEU A 212 8.01 -19.59 6.49
CA LEU A 212 8.19 -18.61 5.41
C LEU A 212 8.87 -19.25 4.20
N VAL A 213 9.93 -20.03 4.41
CA VAL A 213 10.67 -20.71 3.35
C VAL A 213 9.88 -21.91 2.83
N GLU A 214 9.37 -22.77 3.71
CA GLU A 214 8.61 -23.98 3.32
C GLU A 214 7.37 -23.67 2.45
N THR A 215 6.81 -22.49 2.60
CA THR A 215 5.58 -22.07 1.88
C THR A 215 5.83 -21.09 0.73
N ILE A 216 7.05 -21.01 0.20
CA ILE A 216 7.39 -20.08 -0.92
C ILE A 216 6.50 -20.32 -2.15
N VAL A 217 6.13 -21.55 -2.43
CA VAL A 217 5.21 -21.88 -3.55
C VAL A 217 3.82 -21.25 -3.38
N GLN A 218 3.39 -21.01 -2.13
CA GLN A 218 2.08 -20.40 -1.83
C GLN A 218 2.11 -18.88 -1.94
N ALA A 219 3.22 -18.26 -1.55
CA ALA A 219 3.42 -16.80 -1.58
C ALA A 219 4.91 -16.48 -1.74
N PRO A 220 5.28 -15.49 -2.59
CA PRO A 220 6.66 -15.08 -2.78
C PRO A 220 7.32 -14.64 -1.48
N LEU A 221 8.64 -14.84 -1.36
CA LEU A 221 9.44 -14.43 -0.20
C LEU A 221 10.62 -13.58 -0.66
N VAL A 222 10.74 -12.37 -0.12
CA VAL A 222 11.86 -11.45 -0.30
C VAL A 222 12.58 -11.27 1.04
N VAL A 223 13.90 -11.46 1.06
CA VAL A 223 14.74 -11.22 2.23
C VAL A 223 15.62 -10.01 1.95
N VAL A 224 15.49 -8.96 2.76
CA VAL A 224 16.30 -7.74 2.67
C VAL A 224 17.48 -7.86 3.64
N ALA A 225 18.66 -8.08 3.07
CA ALA A 225 19.90 -8.30 3.82
C ALA A 225 20.88 -7.13 3.68
N SER A 226 21.93 -7.13 4.53
CA SER A 226 23.04 -6.19 4.43
C SER A 226 24.21 -6.80 3.64
N PRO A 227 25.14 -5.99 3.12
CA PRO A 227 26.37 -6.49 2.51
C PRO A 227 27.29 -7.27 3.48
N ALA A 228 27.06 -7.14 4.80
CA ALA A 228 27.78 -7.89 5.80
C ALA A 228 27.23 -9.32 6.03
N ALA A 229 26.07 -9.63 5.43
CA ALA A 229 25.49 -10.97 5.52
C ALA A 229 26.43 -12.01 4.87
N PRO A 230 26.66 -13.18 5.50
CA PRO A 230 27.48 -14.22 4.89
C PRO A 230 26.90 -14.69 3.54
N GLU A 231 27.72 -14.59 2.47
CA GLU A 231 27.29 -14.95 1.10
C GLU A 231 26.72 -16.38 1.03
N LYS A 232 27.29 -17.31 1.79
CA LYS A 232 26.78 -18.69 1.87
C LYS A 232 25.32 -18.76 2.35
N ARG A 233 24.90 -17.86 3.26
CA ARG A 233 23.52 -17.80 3.75
C ARG A 233 22.59 -17.19 2.72
N ILE A 234 23.06 -16.13 2.05
CA ILE A 234 22.34 -15.50 0.94
C ILE A 234 22.09 -16.52 -0.19
N ALA A 235 23.14 -17.25 -0.60
CA ALA A 235 23.02 -18.28 -1.61
C ALA A 235 22.02 -19.38 -1.20
N ALA A 236 22.10 -19.87 0.05
CA ALA A 236 21.18 -20.89 0.54
C ALA A 236 19.72 -20.45 0.54
N LEU A 237 19.42 -19.18 0.84
CA LEU A 237 18.07 -18.63 0.75
C LEU A 237 17.60 -18.55 -0.70
N ARG A 238 18.48 -18.14 -1.64
CA ARG A 238 18.19 -18.14 -3.07
C ARG A 238 17.92 -19.54 -3.63
N ASP A 239 18.74 -20.51 -3.25
CA ASP A 239 18.59 -21.92 -3.62
C ASP A 239 17.28 -22.50 -3.11
N ALA A 240 16.79 -22.02 -1.95
CA ALA A 240 15.49 -22.38 -1.40
C ALA A 240 14.31 -21.65 -2.08
N GLY A 241 14.58 -20.78 -3.06
CA GLY A 241 13.56 -20.05 -3.84
C GLY A 241 13.19 -18.67 -3.30
N ALA A 242 13.86 -18.18 -2.25
CA ALA A 242 13.66 -16.82 -1.79
C ALA A 242 14.44 -15.82 -2.68
N GLU A 243 13.86 -14.65 -2.91
CA GLU A 243 14.61 -13.54 -3.48
C GLU A 243 15.41 -12.84 -2.37
N ALA A 244 16.71 -12.67 -2.55
CA ALA A 244 17.56 -11.95 -1.62
C ALA A 244 18.04 -10.62 -2.21
N VAL A 245 17.60 -9.53 -1.59
CA VAL A 245 17.93 -8.14 -1.90
C VAL A 245 19.00 -7.68 -0.92
N VAL A 246 20.18 -7.32 -1.42
CA VAL A 246 21.29 -6.88 -0.57
C VAL A 246 21.46 -5.37 -0.69
N VAL A 247 21.26 -4.64 0.41
CA VAL A 247 21.32 -3.17 0.46
C VAL A 247 22.17 -2.68 1.64
N GLY A 248 22.94 -1.63 1.38
CA GLY A 248 23.87 -1.04 2.34
C GLY A 248 23.23 -0.05 3.32
N GLY A 249 24.06 0.57 4.13
CA GLY A 249 23.70 1.62 5.09
C GLY A 249 23.31 1.14 6.47
N GLY A 250 22.94 2.09 7.34
CA GLY A 250 22.38 1.83 8.67
C GLY A 250 20.95 1.27 8.60
N PRO A 251 20.30 0.99 9.74
CA PRO A 251 18.94 0.42 9.75
C PRO A 251 17.93 1.25 8.97
N ALA A 252 17.90 2.57 9.15
CA ALA A 252 16.99 3.48 8.43
C ALA A 252 17.32 3.56 6.93
N ASP A 253 18.61 3.60 6.56
CA ASP A 253 19.02 3.63 5.15
C ASP A 253 18.63 2.34 4.43
N ARG A 254 18.80 1.18 5.10
CA ARG A 254 18.37 -0.12 4.57
C ARG A 254 16.86 -0.20 4.37
N VAL A 255 16.08 0.41 5.26
CA VAL A 255 14.62 0.53 5.05
C VAL A 255 14.36 1.29 3.75
N LYS A 256 14.90 2.50 3.58
CA LYS A 256 14.70 3.31 2.36
C LYS A 256 15.16 2.59 1.10
N ALA A 257 16.33 1.95 1.13
CA ALA A 257 16.86 1.22 -0.01
C ALA A 257 16.03 -0.04 -0.32
N GLY A 258 15.66 -0.81 0.68
CA GLY A 258 14.79 -1.98 0.53
C GLY A 258 13.41 -1.61 -0.03
N LEU A 259 12.81 -0.50 0.43
CA LEU A 259 11.53 -0.01 -0.09
C LEU A 259 11.61 0.43 -1.55
N ARG A 260 12.73 1.05 -1.99
CA ARG A 260 12.94 1.36 -3.42
C ARG A 260 13.02 0.09 -4.26
N GLU A 261 13.74 -0.92 -3.78
CA GLU A 261 13.81 -2.22 -4.43
C GLU A 261 12.46 -2.92 -4.52
N LEU A 262 11.62 -2.82 -3.49
CA LEU A 262 10.24 -3.32 -3.53
C LEU A 262 9.38 -2.52 -4.50
N GLY A 263 9.49 -1.20 -4.48
CA GLY A 263 8.76 -0.32 -5.42
C GLY A 263 9.14 -0.58 -6.89
N SER A 264 10.39 -0.89 -7.19
CA SER A 264 10.82 -1.26 -8.55
C SER A 264 10.20 -2.56 -9.08
N ARG A 265 9.53 -3.33 -8.22
CA ARG A 265 8.77 -4.55 -8.51
C ARG A 265 7.26 -4.33 -8.51
N ASP A 266 6.83 -3.07 -8.70
CA ASP A 266 5.41 -2.67 -8.67
C ASP A 266 4.70 -2.97 -7.33
N ILE A 267 5.44 -3.13 -6.23
CA ILE A 267 4.86 -3.17 -4.89
C ILE A 267 4.54 -1.74 -4.47
N THR A 268 3.26 -1.41 -4.40
CA THR A 268 2.77 -0.07 -4.10
C THR A 268 2.29 0.09 -2.66
N SER A 269 1.99 -1.02 -1.98
CA SER A 269 1.51 -1.06 -0.60
C SER A 269 2.22 -2.14 0.22
N LEU A 270 2.55 -1.84 1.48
CA LEU A 270 3.22 -2.76 2.39
C LEU A 270 2.61 -2.68 3.79
N LEU A 271 2.11 -3.81 4.28
CA LEU A 271 1.66 -3.98 5.66
C LEU A 271 2.84 -4.35 6.54
N LEU A 272 3.26 -3.45 7.42
CA LEU A 272 4.33 -3.68 8.39
C LEU A 272 3.74 -4.31 9.66
N GLU A 273 4.05 -5.58 9.88
CA GLU A 273 3.70 -6.35 11.09
C GLU A 273 4.95 -6.68 11.92
N GLY A 274 5.98 -5.87 11.80
CA GLY A 274 7.25 -6.08 12.47
C GLY A 274 7.22 -5.79 13.96
N GLY A 275 8.21 -6.34 14.69
CA GLY A 275 8.43 -6.01 16.08
C GLY A 275 9.04 -4.61 16.27
N PRO A 276 9.21 -4.16 17.52
CA PRO A 276 9.62 -2.79 17.86
C PRO A 276 10.88 -2.29 17.16
N THR A 277 11.87 -3.15 16.98
CA THR A 277 13.14 -2.78 16.35
C THR A 277 12.98 -2.39 14.88
N LEU A 278 12.20 -3.19 14.14
CA LEU A 278 11.93 -2.85 12.72
C LEU A 278 11.02 -1.63 12.62
N ALA A 279 9.98 -1.55 13.45
CA ALA A 279 9.11 -0.38 13.54
C ALA A 279 9.92 0.90 13.84
N GLY A 280 10.91 0.82 14.73
CA GLY A 280 11.85 1.91 15.01
C GLY A 280 12.68 2.31 13.80
N ALA A 281 13.19 1.34 13.03
CA ALA A 281 13.96 1.64 11.82
C ALA A 281 13.09 2.29 10.72
N PHE A 282 11.82 1.89 10.59
CA PHE A 282 10.87 2.54 9.68
C PHE A 282 10.53 3.96 10.13
N ARG A 283 10.31 4.18 11.44
CA ARG A 283 10.07 5.53 12.00
C ARG A 283 11.28 6.42 11.82
N ASP A 284 12.49 5.93 12.11
CA ASP A 284 13.74 6.69 11.96
C ASP A 284 14.06 6.99 10.49
N ALA A 285 13.50 6.20 9.56
CA ALA A 285 13.55 6.42 8.12
C ALA A 285 12.47 7.41 7.62
N ASP A 286 11.51 7.81 8.46
CA ASP A 286 10.33 8.57 8.08
C ASP A 286 9.49 7.86 7.00
N GLU A 287 9.24 6.56 7.22
CA GLU A 287 8.59 5.68 6.24
C GLU A 287 7.35 4.97 6.81
N ILE A 288 6.70 5.51 7.84
CA ILE A 288 5.39 5.05 8.31
C ILE A 288 4.34 6.08 7.87
N ASP A 289 3.44 5.69 6.98
CA ASP A 289 2.40 6.58 6.44
C ASP A 289 1.10 6.46 7.23
N GLU A 290 0.77 5.25 7.70
CA GLU A 290 -0.46 4.97 8.44
C GLU A 290 -0.18 4.01 9.59
N LEU A 291 -0.87 4.22 10.71
CA LEU A 291 -0.76 3.39 11.92
C LEU A 291 -2.13 2.82 12.29
N ARG A 292 -2.27 1.48 12.24
CA ARG A 292 -3.46 0.75 12.66
C ARG A 292 -3.21 0.00 13.95
N LEU A 293 -3.88 0.40 15.03
CA LEU A 293 -3.67 -0.18 16.36
C LEU A 293 -4.89 -0.93 16.85
N PHE A 294 -4.68 -2.17 17.30
CA PHE A 294 -5.62 -2.88 18.16
C PHE A 294 -5.19 -2.65 19.61
N ILE A 295 -6.04 -2.03 20.41
CA ILE A 295 -5.75 -1.73 21.81
C ILE A 295 -6.50 -2.75 22.69
N ALA A 296 -5.76 -3.61 23.36
CA ALA A 296 -6.33 -4.59 24.28
C ALA A 296 -6.55 -3.98 25.68
N PRO A 297 -7.65 -4.32 26.38
CA PRO A 297 -7.95 -3.79 27.71
C PRO A 297 -7.14 -4.48 28.81
N ILE A 298 -5.81 -4.58 28.62
CA ILE A 298 -4.87 -5.17 29.58
C ILE A 298 -3.68 -4.23 29.80
N VAL A 299 -3.01 -4.36 30.95
CA VAL A 299 -1.81 -3.63 31.32
C VAL A 299 -0.72 -4.63 31.65
N VAL A 300 0.43 -4.50 31.01
CA VAL A 300 1.60 -5.37 31.22
C VAL A 300 2.59 -4.74 32.18
N GLY A 301 2.85 -3.44 32.06
CA GLY A 301 3.83 -2.72 32.87
C GLY A 301 5.27 -3.17 32.64
N GLY A 302 6.18 -2.71 33.51
CA GLY A 302 7.58 -3.11 33.53
C GLY A 302 8.48 -2.37 32.51
N MET A 303 9.68 -1.99 32.96
CA MET A 303 10.65 -1.26 32.13
C MET A 303 11.18 -2.10 30.94
N LEU A 304 11.24 -3.41 31.09
CA LEU A 304 11.76 -4.33 30.06
C LEU A 304 10.66 -4.87 29.13
N ALA A 305 9.39 -4.53 29.37
CA ALA A 305 8.30 -4.84 28.45
C ALA A 305 8.51 -4.10 27.12
N ARG A 306 8.24 -4.79 26.01
CA ARG A 306 8.57 -4.29 24.67
C ARG A 306 7.65 -3.16 24.26
N PRO A 307 8.17 -1.97 23.84
CA PRO A 307 7.37 -0.85 23.37
C PRO A 307 6.79 -1.14 22.00
N LEU A 308 5.83 -0.32 21.55
CA LEU A 308 5.31 -0.37 20.18
C LEU A 308 6.40 -0.08 19.14
N ILE A 309 7.17 0.99 19.35
CA ILE A 309 8.22 1.48 18.46
C ILE A 309 9.48 1.68 19.30
N ALA A 310 10.58 1.05 18.89
CA ALA A 310 11.92 1.31 19.42
C ALA A 310 12.69 2.27 18.48
N GLY A 311 14.01 2.20 18.41
CA GLY A 311 14.84 3.07 17.57
C GLY A 311 15.36 4.27 18.32
N ASN A 312 15.77 5.31 17.60
CA ASN A 312 16.36 6.52 18.19
C ASN A 312 15.33 7.37 18.95
N GLY A 313 14.06 7.33 18.49
CA GLY A 313 12.99 8.12 19.08
C GLY A 313 13.16 9.63 18.87
N ALA A 314 12.21 10.42 19.39
CA ALA A 314 12.32 11.87 19.46
C ALA A 314 13.02 12.27 20.77
N MET A 315 13.95 13.20 20.71
CA MET A 315 14.64 13.74 21.90
C MET A 315 13.75 14.77 22.62
N MET A 316 12.93 15.49 21.88
CA MET A 316 11.99 16.49 22.39
C MET A 316 10.63 16.33 21.71
N LEU A 317 9.55 16.78 22.37
CA LEU A 317 8.20 16.70 21.80
C LEU A 317 8.04 17.38 20.43
N PRO A 318 8.67 18.53 20.13
CA PRO A 318 8.64 19.11 18.79
C PRO A 318 9.22 18.21 17.68
N ASP A 319 10.10 17.25 18.04
CA ASP A 319 10.72 16.31 17.11
C ASP A 319 9.85 15.05 16.91
N ALA A 320 8.75 14.95 17.63
CA ALA A 320 7.84 13.81 17.51
C ALA A 320 7.04 13.89 16.21
N THR A 321 6.82 12.73 15.57
CA THR A 321 5.92 12.62 14.43
C THR A 321 4.47 12.84 14.89
N ALA A 322 3.80 13.84 14.34
CA ALA A 322 2.39 14.10 14.60
C ALA A 322 1.53 13.37 13.57
N ALA A 323 0.39 12.80 14.01
CA ALA A 323 -0.63 12.34 13.08
C ALA A 323 -1.37 13.56 12.50
N THR A 324 -1.67 13.51 11.19
CA THR A 324 -2.43 14.55 10.50
C THR A 324 -3.94 14.32 10.60
N SER A 325 -4.36 13.06 10.80
CA SER A 325 -5.75 12.66 11.07
C SER A 325 -5.77 11.47 12.02
N MET A 326 -6.89 11.28 12.72
CA MET A 326 -7.16 10.12 13.59
C MET A 326 -8.63 9.74 13.42
N ASP A 327 -8.89 8.46 13.11
CA ASP A 327 -10.21 7.84 12.97
C ASP A 327 -10.46 6.83 14.09
#